data_389c2d0b3a2239e1835d617d47de29ef
#
_entry.id   389c2d0b3a2239e1835d617d47de29ef
#
_cell.length_a   1.000
_cell.length_b   1.000
_cell.length_c   1.000
_cell.angle_alpha   90.00
_cell.angle_beta   90.00
_cell.angle_gamma   90.00
#
_symmetry.space_group_name_H-M   'P 1'
#
loop_
_entity.id
_entity.type
_entity.pdbx_description
1 polymer ?
#
loop_
_entity_poly.entity_id
_entity_poly.type
_entity_poly.pdbx_seq_one_letter_code
_entity_poly.pdbx_strand_id
1 'polypeptide(L)'
;MGLDIAEGTMKKDNRKYYAAYEERYKTAHANGVSWSSKASTPVVMEVIDRYKINRQHRMLEIGCGEGRDSKTVLEHGFPLMATDISREAVAYCRQQLPRYQNHFSVLDCLSDRLEETFDFIFAIAVVHMLVSDEDRDGFYRFIRSHLNANGIALVCTMGDGEFEIQSDISTAFTLQERNHESGKMMVAGTSCRMVSWDTFESELTRNGLTIIEKGITSALPEFSSLMYVVVKASNS
;
A
#
# COMPACT_ATOMS: atom_id res chain seq x y z
N MET A 1 -53.52 -12.02 -13.87
CA MET A 1 -52.57 -12.30 -12.81
C MET A 1 -51.23 -11.86 -13.31
N GLY A 2 -50.83 -10.63 -13.00
CA GLY A 2 -49.52 -10.09 -13.36
C GLY A 2 -48.55 -10.43 -12.24
N LEU A 3 -47.43 -11.02 -12.57
CA LEU A 3 -46.31 -11.22 -11.68
C LEU A 3 -45.49 -9.92 -11.65
N ASP A 4 -45.61 -9.16 -10.58
CA ASP A 4 -44.69 -8.07 -10.26
C ASP A 4 -43.31 -8.68 -9.94
N ILE A 5 -42.39 -8.53 -10.88
CA ILE A 5 -40.96 -8.78 -10.64
C ILE A 5 -40.44 -7.51 -9.94
N ALA A 6 -40.28 -7.56 -8.63
CA ALA A 6 -39.61 -6.51 -7.88
C ALA A 6 -38.16 -6.43 -8.34
N GLU A 7 -37.84 -5.43 -9.15
CA GLU A 7 -36.45 -5.00 -9.40
C GLU A 7 -35.85 -4.55 -8.07
N GLY A 8 -35.09 -5.44 -7.47
CA GLY A 8 -34.23 -5.11 -6.34
C GLY A 8 -33.15 -4.12 -6.79
N THR A 9 -33.38 -2.85 -6.55
CA THR A 9 -32.33 -1.82 -6.67
C THR A 9 -31.15 -2.21 -5.80
N MET A 10 -30.10 -2.77 -6.39
CA MET A 10 -28.83 -2.94 -5.70
C MET A 10 -28.39 -1.55 -5.22
N LYS A 11 -28.37 -1.35 -3.90
CA LYS A 11 -27.77 -0.16 -3.31
C LYS A 11 -26.34 -0.09 -3.78
N LYS A 12 -26.01 0.96 -4.55
CA LYS A 12 -24.65 1.23 -4.99
C LYS A 12 -23.78 1.36 -3.74
N ASP A 13 -22.84 0.47 -3.56
CA ASP A 13 -21.88 0.53 -2.44
C ASP A 13 -21.00 1.78 -2.63
N ASN A 14 -21.17 2.76 -1.76
CA ASN A 14 -20.43 4.03 -1.82
C ASN A 14 -19.06 3.95 -1.13
N ARG A 15 -18.66 2.76 -0.64
CA ARG A 15 -17.34 2.57 -0.04
C ARG A 15 -16.24 2.67 -1.10
N LYS A 16 -15.11 3.24 -0.73
CA LYS A 16 -13.92 3.28 -1.57
C LYS A 16 -13.43 1.84 -1.77
N TYR A 17 -13.42 1.35 -3.00
CA TYR A 17 -13.09 -0.05 -3.33
C TYR A 17 -11.72 -0.48 -2.78
N TYR A 18 -10.76 0.44 -2.76
CA TYR A 18 -9.41 0.19 -2.26
C TYR A 18 -9.32 0.11 -0.73
N ALA A 19 -10.38 0.47 -0.01
CA ALA A 19 -10.45 0.33 1.45
C ALA A 19 -10.93 -1.07 1.90
N ALA A 20 -11.10 -2.03 0.98
CA ALA A 20 -11.61 -3.36 1.31
C ALA A 20 -10.71 -4.16 2.26
N TYR A 21 -9.43 -3.79 2.39
CA TYR A 21 -8.53 -4.40 3.38
C TYR A 21 -8.97 -4.15 4.83
N GLU A 22 -9.70 -3.08 5.12
CA GLU A 22 -10.30 -2.86 6.44
C GLU A 22 -11.13 -4.06 6.91
N GLU A 23 -12.00 -4.56 6.03
CA GLU A 23 -12.85 -5.73 6.36
C GLU A 23 -12.05 -7.03 6.41
N ARG A 24 -10.99 -7.13 5.62
CA ARG A 24 -10.09 -8.29 5.63
C ARG A 24 -9.32 -8.37 6.95
N TYR A 25 -8.74 -7.26 7.41
CA TYR A 25 -8.05 -7.20 8.70
C TYR A 25 -9.00 -7.49 9.86
N LYS A 26 -10.20 -6.90 9.88
CA LYS A 26 -11.22 -7.22 10.90
C LYS A 26 -11.51 -8.72 10.99
N THR A 27 -11.65 -9.37 9.82
CA THR A 27 -11.92 -10.81 9.79
C THR A 27 -10.74 -11.61 10.32
N ALA A 28 -9.51 -11.30 9.92
CA ALA A 28 -8.31 -12.00 10.39
C ALA A 28 -8.13 -11.82 11.90
N HIS A 29 -8.19 -10.59 12.38
CA HIS A 29 -8.00 -10.27 13.80
C HIS A 29 -9.09 -10.87 14.70
N ALA A 30 -10.36 -10.89 14.23
CA ALA A 30 -11.44 -11.58 14.95
C ALA A 30 -11.20 -13.09 15.08
N ASN A 31 -10.44 -13.70 14.18
CA ASN A 31 -9.99 -15.09 14.25
C ASN A 31 -8.64 -15.26 15.00
N GLY A 32 -8.11 -14.20 15.59
CA GLY A 32 -6.88 -14.25 16.39
C GLY A 32 -5.60 -14.40 15.56
N VAL A 33 -5.62 -14.08 14.26
CA VAL A 33 -4.47 -14.20 13.37
C VAL A 33 -4.15 -12.87 12.68
N SER A 34 -2.88 -12.67 12.29
CA SER A 34 -2.48 -11.59 11.39
C SER A 34 -2.72 -12.03 9.94
N TRP A 35 -3.09 -11.09 9.07
CA TRP A 35 -3.25 -11.38 7.64
C TRP A 35 -1.91 -11.48 6.92
N SER A 36 -0.99 -10.56 7.21
CA SER A 36 0.31 -10.47 6.54
C SER A 36 1.35 -11.35 7.23
N SER A 37 2.35 -11.81 6.46
CA SER A 37 3.53 -12.45 7.03
C SER A 37 4.30 -11.46 7.92
N LYS A 38 5.10 -12.02 8.84
CA LYS A 38 5.92 -11.21 9.78
C LYS A 38 7.27 -10.78 9.20
N ALA A 39 7.65 -11.32 8.04
CA ALA A 39 8.92 -11.01 7.41
C ALA A 39 8.88 -9.62 6.77
N SER A 40 9.80 -8.73 7.14
CA SER A 40 9.95 -7.43 6.50
C SER A 40 10.46 -7.56 5.06
N THR A 41 10.19 -6.55 4.26
CA THR A 41 10.61 -6.48 2.86
C THR A 41 12.06 -6.00 2.78
N PRO A 42 13.05 -6.85 2.40
CA PRO A 42 14.46 -6.49 2.44
C PRO A 42 14.82 -5.21 1.68
N VAL A 43 14.17 -4.97 0.54
CA VAL A 43 14.46 -3.80 -0.31
C VAL A 43 14.30 -2.45 0.42
N VAL A 44 13.47 -2.39 1.48
CA VAL A 44 13.31 -1.16 2.28
C VAL A 44 14.64 -0.80 2.95
N MET A 45 15.23 -1.74 3.68
CA MET A 45 16.51 -1.50 4.35
C MET A 45 17.67 -1.39 3.36
N GLU A 46 17.64 -2.13 2.26
CA GLU A 46 18.63 -2.02 1.19
C GLU A 46 18.66 -0.62 0.56
N VAL A 47 17.50 -0.03 0.30
CA VAL A 47 17.38 1.34 -0.22
C VAL A 47 17.84 2.35 0.82
N ILE A 48 17.46 2.19 2.10
CA ILE A 48 17.95 3.02 3.20
C ILE A 48 19.48 3.06 3.21
N ASP A 49 20.13 1.89 3.15
CA ASP A 49 21.59 1.79 3.16
C ASP A 49 22.21 2.36 1.89
N ARG A 50 21.67 2.04 0.73
CA ARG A 50 22.20 2.45 -0.59
C ARG A 50 22.17 3.96 -0.77
N TYR A 51 21.08 4.59 -0.36
CA TYR A 51 20.89 6.04 -0.49
C TYR A 51 21.33 6.82 0.76
N LYS A 52 21.95 6.14 1.73
CA LYS A 52 22.49 6.76 2.96
C LYS A 52 21.44 7.52 3.76
N ILE A 53 20.20 7.01 3.75
CA ILE A 53 19.15 7.53 4.62
C ILE A 53 19.59 7.31 6.08
N ASN A 54 19.53 8.33 6.89
CA ASN A 54 19.99 8.30 8.27
C ASN A 54 18.87 8.72 9.24
N ARG A 55 19.14 8.65 10.55
CA ARG A 55 18.15 8.92 11.61
C ARG A 55 17.74 10.40 11.75
N GLN A 56 18.28 11.29 10.94
CA GLN A 56 17.84 12.69 10.87
C GLN A 56 16.82 12.90 9.75
N HIS A 57 16.74 11.95 8.81
CA HIS A 57 15.80 11.99 7.70
C HIS A 57 14.41 11.56 8.16
N ARG A 58 13.40 12.39 7.88
CA ARG A 58 11.99 12.09 8.16
C ARG A 58 11.48 11.08 7.15
N MET A 59 10.77 10.08 7.64
CA MET A 59 10.28 8.98 6.81
C MET A 59 8.77 8.84 6.90
N LEU A 60 8.13 8.50 5.78
CA LEU A 60 6.71 8.18 5.69
C LEU A 60 6.54 6.79 5.05
N GLU A 61 5.75 5.94 5.68
CA GLU A 61 5.23 4.72 5.08
C GLU A 61 3.76 4.90 4.73
N ILE A 62 3.40 4.63 3.47
CA ILE A 62 2.02 4.62 2.99
C ILE A 62 1.56 3.18 2.87
N GLY A 63 0.46 2.82 3.56
CA GLY A 63 -0.08 1.46 3.57
C GLY A 63 0.75 0.49 4.43
N CYS A 64 0.97 0.85 5.69
CA CYS A 64 1.79 0.04 6.61
C CYS A 64 1.16 -1.33 6.96
N GLY A 65 -0.13 -1.53 6.69
CA GLY A 65 -0.84 -2.75 7.04
C GLY A 65 -0.68 -3.09 8.53
N GLU A 66 -0.27 -4.32 8.81
CA GLU A 66 -0.01 -4.81 10.17
C GLU A 66 1.40 -4.47 10.70
N GLY A 67 2.11 -3.55 10.02
CA GLY A 67 3.32 -2.91 10.54
C GLY A 67 4.62 -3.71 10.42
N ARG A 68 4.70 -4.70 9.53
CA ARG A 68 5.90 -5.54 9.40
C ARG A 68 7.16 -4.76 9.00
N ASP A 69 7.05 -3.87 8.01
CA ASP A 69 8.16 -3.03 7.55
C ASP A 69 8.39 -1.87 8.52
N SER A 70 7.30 -1.24 9.01
CA SER A 70 7.34 -0.22 10.06
C SER A 70 8.12 -0.69 11.29
N LYS A 71 7.86 -1.91 11.77
CA LYS A 71 8.55 -2.47 12.93
C LYS A 71 10.05 -2.49 12.71
N THR A 72 10.51 -3.01 11.58
CA THR A 72 11.94 -3.10 11.26
C THR A 72 12.58 -1.72 11.22
N VAL A 73 11.96 -0.75 10.54
CA VAL A 73 12.48 0.62 10.41
C VAL A 73 12.54 1.31 11.78
N LEU A 74 11.50 1.19 12.59
CA LEU A 74 11.42 1.79 13.94
C LEU A 74 12.42 1.15 14.91
N GLU A 75 12.61 -0.17 14.87
CA GLU A 75 13.59 -0.88 15.71
C GLU A 75 15.03 -0.49 15.36
N HIS A 76 15.31 -0.08 14.11
CA HIS A 76 16.59 0.51 13.70
C HIS A 76 16.73 1.99 14.11
N GLY A 77 15.71 2.58 14.74
CA GLY A 77 15.75 3.92 15.30
C GLY A 77 15.52 5.06 14.28
N PHE A 78 14.90 4.77 13.16
CA PHE A 78 14.52 5.79 12.19
C PHE A 78 13.22 6.52 12.60
N PRO A 79 13.10 7.84 12.36
CA PRO A 79 11.89 8.60 12.67
C PRO A 79 10.85 8.38 11.56
N LEU A 80 10.02 7.37 11.72
CA LEU A 80 9.00 6.96 10.78
C LEU A 80 7.61 7.43 11.21
N MET A 81 6.84 8.02 10.29
CA MET A 81 5.39 8.08 10.34
C MET A 81 4.86 6.92 9.48
N ALA A 82 4.19 5.95 10.11
CA ALA A 82 3.59 4.80 9.42
C ALA A 82 2.08 5.02 9.29
N THR A 83 1.55 4.90 8.09
CA THR A 83 0.15 5.23 7.81
C THR A 83 -0.56 4.12 7.04
N ASP A 84 -1.85 3.96 7.32
CA ASP A 84 -2.74 3.09 6.55
C ASP A 84 -4.14 3.70 6.49
N ILE A 85 -4.88 3.42 5.43
CA ILE A 85 -6.30 3.80 5.33
C ILE A 85 -7.16 2.99 6.31
N SER A 86 -6.74 1.78 6.65
CA SER A 86 -7.43 0.87 7.57
C SER A 86 -7.22 1.30 9.02
N ARG A 87 -8.34 1.64 9.69
CA ARG A 87 -8.35 1.90 11.13
C ARG A 87 -8.01 0.65 11.93
N GLU A 88 -8.45 -0.51 11.45
CA GLU A 88 -8.16 -1.80 12.07
C GLU A 88 -6.67 -2.10 12.04
N ALA A 89 -6.00 -1.94 10.89
CA ALA A 89 -4.56 -2.13 10.77
C ALA A 89 -3.77 -1.20 11.71
N VAL A 90 -4.13 0.09 11.74
CA VAL A 90 -3.48 1.07 12.64
C VAL A 90 -3.70 0.71 14.11
N ALA A 91 -4.92 0.30 14.50
CA ALA A 91 -5.22 -0.13 15.86
C ALA A 91 -4.40 -1.36 16.25
N TYR A 92 -4.31 -2.33 15.35
CA TYR A 92 -3.48 -3.52 15.52
C TYR A 92 -2.01 -3.17 15.72
N CYS A 93 -1.43 -2.32 14.86
CA CYS A 93 -0.05 -1.86 15.00
C CYS A 93 0.22 -1.20 16.36
N ARG A 94 -0.67 -0.31 16.80
CA ARG A 94 -0.56 0.35 18.12
C ARG A 94 -0.60 -0.65 19.27
N GLN A 95 -1.41 -1.69 19.16
CA GLN A 95 -1.50 -2.75 20.16
C GLN A 95 -0.27 -3.66 20.16
N GLN A 96 0.21 -4.07 18.98
CA GLN A 96 1.34 -4.99 18.84
C GLN A 96 2.70 -4.31 19.09
N LEU A 97 2.78 -3.01 18.86
CA LEU A 97 4.00 -2.20 18.96
C LEU A 97 3.79 -1.01 19.93
N PRO A 98 3.44 -1.27 21.22
CA PRO A 98 3.05 -0.20 22.15
C PRO A 98 4.15 0.85 22.38
N ARG A 99 5.42 0.46 22.27
CA ARG A 99 6.55 1.40 22.33
C ARG A 99 6.51 2.44 21.21
N TYR A 100 5.93 2.09 20.06
CA TYR A 100 5.88 2.89 18.85
C TYR A 100 4.46 3.35 18.49
N GLN A 101 3.50 3.24 19.41
CA GLN A 101 2.07 3.50 19.12
C GLN A 101 1.81 4.89 18.49
N ASN A 102 2.60 5.89 18.85
CA ASN A 102 2.46 7.27 18.35
C ASN A 102 3.01 7.46 16.92
N HIS A 103 3.67 6.46 16.35
CA HIS A 103 4.18 6.47 14.98
C HIS A 103 3.13 6.04 13.96
N PHE A 104 2.01 5.46 14.39
CA PHE A 104 0.96 4.93 13.51
C PHE A 104 -0.23 5.87 13.42
N SER A 105 -0.67 6.18 12.20
CA SER A 105 -1.80 7.09 11.95
C SER A 105 -2.68 6.59 10.80
N VAL A 106 -3.98 6.89 10.89
CA VAL A 106 -4.90 6.64 9.76
C VAL A 106 -4.70 7.73 8.73
N LEU A 107 -4.49 7.36 7.49
CA LEU A 107 -4.32 8.28 6.37
C LEU A 107 -4.84 7.64 5.08
N ASP A 108 -5.69 8.33 4.38
CA ASP A 108 -6.03 8.04 2.99
C ASP A 108 -5.25 9.00 2.07
N CYS A 109 -4.16 8.53 1.48
CA CYS A 109 -3.30 9.33 0.62
C CYS A 109 -3.99 9.92 -0.63
N LEU A 110 -5.20 9.48 -0.96
CA LEU A 110 -5.97 10.02 -2.08
C LEU A 110 -6.84 11.22 -1.69
N SER A 111 -7.26 11.31 -0.42
CA SER A 111 -8.18 12.37 0.04
C SER A 111 -7.59 13.26 1.11
N ASP A 112 -6.68 12.77 1.93
CA ASP A 112 -6.10 13.51 3.03
C ASP A 112 -4.87 14.32 2.58
N ARG A 113 -4.45 15.27 3.41
CA ARG A 113 -3.26 16.08 3.21
C ARG A 113 -2.43 16.09 4.49
N LEU A 114 -1.11 16.06 4.32
CA LEU A 114 -0.15 16.33 5.38
C LEU A 114 0.48 17.70 5.14
N GLU A 115 0.80 18.40 6.20
CA GLU A 115 1.58 19.67 6.12
C GLU A 115 3.08 19.38 6.02
N GLU A 116 3.48 18.20 6.45
CA GLU A 116 4.86 17.78 6.49
C GLU A 116 5.35 17.24 5.14
N THR A 117 6.66 17.36 4.96
CA THR A 117 7.41 16.72 3.88
C THR A 117 8.45 15.76 4.44
N PHE A 118 8.90 14.82 3.60
CA PHE A 118 9.72 13.68 4.00
C PHE A 118 10.94 13.54 3.10
N ASP A 119 12.02 13.03 3.68
CA ASP A 119 13.26 12.72 2.96
C ASP A 119 13.18 11.33 2.31
N PHE A 120 12.41 10.43 2.90
CA PHE A 120 12.16 9.11 2.37
C PHE A 120 10.68 8.72 2.53
N ILE A 121 10.01 8.43 1.42
CA ILE A 121 8.66 7.87 1.41
C ILE A 121 8.75 6.45 0.88
N PHE A 122 8.07 5.48 1.50
CA PHE A 122 7.97 4.15 0.93
C PHE A 122 6.55 3.61 1.01
N ALA A 123 6.21 2.80 0.00
CA ALA A 123 4.92 2.14 -0.11
C ALA A 123 5.13 0.73 -0.68
N ILE A 124 4.89 -0.29 0.14
CA ILE A 124 5.13 -1.68 -0.23
C ILE A 124 3.80 -2.38 -0.48
N ALA A 125 3.60 -2.82 -1.71
CA ALA A 125 2.39 -3.53 -2.12
C ALA A 125 1.09 -2.73 -1.87
N VAL A 126 1.10 -1.43 -2.23
CA VAL A 126 -0.05 -0.52 -2.08
C VAL A 126 -0.66 -0.17 -3.43
N VAL A 127 0.13 0.36 -4.37
CA VAL A 127 -0.40 0.95 -5.61
C VAL A 127 -1.15 -0.06 -6.50
N HIS A 128 -0.85 -1.35 -6.40
CA HIS A 128 -1.62 -2.36 -7.12
C HIS A 128 -3.07 -2.51 -6.62
N MET A 129 -3.39 -1.98 -5.44
CA MET A 129 -4.77 -1.94 -4.94
C MET A 129 -5.60 -0.86 -5.63
N LEU A 130 -4.95 0.14 -6.23
CA LEU A 130 -5.58 1.23 -6.94
C LEU A 130 -5.76 0.84 -8.42
N VAL A 131 -7.02 0.68 -8.83
CA VAL A 131 -7.39 0.15 -10.14
C VAL A 131 -7.61 1.26 -11.15
N SER A 132 -8.25 2.39 -10.77
CA SER A 132 -8.48 3.50 -11.68
C SER A 132 -7.22 4.33 -11.92
N ASP A 133 -7.08 4.89 -13.13
CA ASP A 133 -5.96 5.79 -13.45
C ASP A 133 -5.96 7.03 -12.56
N GLU A 134 -7.16 7.56 -12.24
CA GLU A 134 -7.31 8.73 -11.36
C GLU A 134 -6.73 8.48 -9.96
N ASP A 135 -7.04 7.33 -9.35
CA ASP A 135 -6.54 6.97 -8.02
C ASP A 135 -5.03 6.74 -8.04
N ARG A 136 -4.52 6.06 -9.08
CA ARG A 136 -3.07 5.84 -9.24
C ARG A 136 -2.33 7.16 -9.42
N ASP A 137 -2.85 8.05 -10.25
CA ASP A 137 -2.31 9.39 -10.42
C ASP A 137 -2.39 10.20 -9.12
N GLY A 138 -3.48 10.07 -8.38
CA GLY A 138 -3.64 10.65 -7.03
C GLY A 138 -2.55 10.20 -6.07
N PHE A 139 -2.26 8.90 -6.04
CA PHE A 139 -1.19 8.30 -5.22
C PHE A 139 0.20 8.85 -5.57
N TYR A 140 0.55 8.93 -6.86
CA TYR A 140 1.85 9.46 -7.27
C TYR A 140 1.97 10.97 -7.02
N ARG A 141 0.89 11.74 -7.22
CA ARG A 141 0.84 13.17 -6.86
C ARG A 141 1.01 13.38 -5.36
N PHE A 142 0.40 12.52 -4.53
CA PHE A 142 0.61 12.56 -3.08
C PHE A 142 2.10 12.38 -2.74
N ILE A 143 2.75 11.34 -3.26
CA ILE A 143 4.19 11.11 -3.06
C ILE A 143 4.99 12.34 -3.49
N ARG A 144 4.79 12.83 -4.71
CA ARG A 144 5.51 14.00 -5.23
C ARG A 144 5.37 15.23 -4.34
N SER A 145 4.15 15.52 -3.87
CA SER A 145 3.87 16.72 -3.08
C SER A 145 4.42 16.68 -1.65
N HIS A 146 4.74 15.48 -1.14
CA HIS A 146 5.27 15.31 0.21
C HIS A 146 6.75 14.92 0.24
N LEU A 147 7.43 14.84 -0.91
CA LEU A 147 8.88 14.68 -0.96
C LEU A 147 9.59 16.02 -0.71
N ASN A 148 10.61 16.01 0.14
CA ASN A 148 11.59 17.10 0.23
C ASN A 148 12.34 17.27 -1.11
N ALA A 149 12.97 18.42 -1.33
CA ALA A 149 13.67 18.72 -2.59
C ALA A 149 14.71 17.66 -3.01
N ASN A 150 15.38 17.03 -2.04
CA ASN A 150 16.35 15.93 -2.28
C ASN A 150 15.79 14.57 -1.81
N GLY A 151 14.53 14.52 -1.47
CA GLY A 151 13.86 13.30 -1.01
C GLY A 151 13.71 12.28 -2.13
N ILE A 152 13.62 11.01 -1.74
CA ILE A 152 13.34 9.89 -2.63
C ILE A 152 12.14 9.09 -2.15
N ALA A 153 11.51 8.38 -3.07
CA ALA A 153 10.48 7.42 -2.68
C ALA A 153 10.76 6.03 -3.26
N LEU A 154 10.48 5.00 -2.47
CA LEU A 154 10.46 3.60 -2.88
C LEU A 154 9.01 3.15 -3.05
N VAL A 155 8.64 2.72 -4.25
CA VAL A 155 7.31 2.16 -4.53
C VAL A 155 7.49 0.73 -5.01
N CYS A 156 6.90 -0.22 -4.26
CA CYS A 156 6.84 -1.62 -4.65
C CYS A 156 5.39 -2.00 -5.02
N THR A 157 5.23 -2.71 -6.13
CA THR A 157 3.93 -3.15 -6.64
C THR A 157 3.99 -4.60 -7.10
N MET A 158 2.86 -5.30 -7.03
CA MET A 158 2.74 -6.62 -7.65
C MET A 158 2.98 -6.53 -9.16
N GLY A 159 3.67 -7.51 -9.71
CA GLY A 159 3.92 -7.66 -11.14
C GLY A 159 5.30 -8.21 -11.43
N ASP A 160 5.47 -8.65 -12.67
CA ASP A 160 6.74 -9.15 -13.24
C ASP A 160 7.32 -8.17 -14.28
N GLY A 161 6.62 -7.08 -14.56
CA GLY A 161 7.00 -6.07 -15.53
C GLY A 161 6.50 -6.30 -16.95
N GLU A 162 5.83 -7.42 -17.20
CA GLU A 162 5.31 -7.78 -18.52
C GLU A 162 3.77 -7.89 -18.51
N PHE A 163 3.23 -8.52 -17.49
CA PHE A 163 1.80 -8.84 -17.39
C PHE A 163 0.98 -7.63 -16.93
N GLU A 164 -0.13 -7.38 -17.64
CA GLU A 164 -1.14 -6.40 -17.22
C GLU A 164 -2.46 -7.09 -16.90
N ILE A 165 -2.99 -6.86 -15.73
CA ILE A 165 -4.29 -7.38 -15.28
C ILE A 165 -4.99 -6.35 -14.41
N GLN A 166 -6.30 -6.29 -14.50
CA GLN A 166 -7.13 -5.40 -13.71
C GLN A 166 -8.38 -6.13 -13.24
N SER A 167 -8.67 -6.03 -11.94
CA SER A 167 -9.91 -6.56 -11.38
C SER A 167 -11.08 -5.62 -11.60
N ASP A 168 -12.28 -6.17 -11.68
CA ASP A 168 -13.51 -5.39 -11.61
C ASP A 168 -13.69 -4.86 -10.18
N ILE A 169 -13.73 -3.54 -10.02
CA ILE A 169 -13.88 -2.87 -8.73
C ILE A 169 -15.22 -3.18 -8.04
N SER A 170 -16.25 -3.58 -8.80
CA SER A 170 -17.55 -3.99 -8.24
C SER A 170 -17.46 -5.26 -7.41
N THR A 171 -16.39 -6.05 -7.56
CA THR A 171 -16.14 -7.27 -6.77
C THR A 171 -15.43 -6.99 -5.44
N ALA A 172 -14.99 -5.76 -5.22
CA ALA A 172 -14.42 -5.38 -3.92
C ALA A 172 -15.48 -5.59 -2.81
N PHE A 173 -15.02 -5.99 -1.64
CA PHE A 173 -15.84 -6.39 -0.48
C PHE A 173 -16.64 -7.68 -0.63
N THR A 174 -16.73 -8.29 -1.82
CA THR A 174 -17.38 -9.60 -1.98
C THR A 174 -16.60 -10.65 -1.21
N LEU A 175 -17.31 -11.49 -0.43
CA LEU A 175 -16.65 -12.56 0.32
C LEU A 175 -16.03 -13.59 -0.63
N GLN A 176 -14.77 -13.91 -0.39
CA GLN A 176 -13.96 -14.85 -1.17
C GLN A 176 -13.19 -15.78 -0.25
N GLU A 177 -13.09 -17.06 -0.62
CA GLU A 177 -12.18 -17.98 0.05
C GLU A 177 -10.74 -17.64 -0.33
N ARG A 178 -9.88 -17.50 0.65
CA ARG A 178 -8.44 -17.29 0.49
C ARG A 178 -7.64 -18.27 1.32
N ASN A 179 -6.53 -18.72 0.77
CA ASN A 179 -5.55 -19.49 1.54
C ASN A 179 -4.80 -18.52 2.47
N HIS A 180 -4.63 -18.94 3.71
CA HIS A 180 -3.90 -18.24 4.74
C HIS A 180 -3.01 -19.28 5.46
N GLU A 181 -1.98 -18.85 6.21
CA GLU A 181 -1.12 -19.76 6.98
C GLU A 181 -1.92 -20.61 7.99
N SER A 182 -3.01 -20.06 8.54
CA SER A 182 -3.92 -20.76 9.47
C SER A 182 -4.96 -21.66 8.77
N GLY A 183 -4.95 -21.74 7.44
CA GLY A 183 -5.92 -22.49 6.65
C GLY A 183 -6.76 -21.61 5.74
N LYS A 184 -7.89 -22.12 5.26
CA LYS A 184 -8.80 -21.37 4.39
C LYS A 184 -9.66 -20.41 5.19
N MET A 185 -9.76 -19.17 4.71
CA MET A 185 -10.57 -18.12 5.33
C MET A 185 -11.50 -17.47 4.31
N MET A 186 -12.75 -17.18 4.74
CA MET A 186 -13.67 -16.34 3.99
C MET A 186 -13.42 -14.89 4.38
N VAL A 187 -12.88 -14.10 3.45
CA VAL A 187 -12.50 -12.69 3.65
C VAL A 187 -13.02 -11.79 2.55
N ALA A 188 -13.07 -10.50 2.80
CA ALA A 188 -13.42 -9.52 1.79
C ALA A 188 -12.45 -9.58 0.59
N GLY A 189 -13.00 -9.61 -0.61
CA GLY A 189 -12.26 -9.44 -1.86
C GLY A 189 -11.66 -8.04 -1.92
N THR A 190 -10.44 -7.94 -2.45
CA THR A 190 -9.74 -6.68 -2.67
C THR A 190 -9.48 -6.49 -4.16
N SER A 191 -9.39 -5.25 -4.59
CA SER A 191 -9.02 -4.92 -5.96
C SER A 191 -7.54 -5.17 -6.22
N CYS A 192 -7.20 -5.38 -7.49
CA CYS A 192 -5.81 -5.54 -7.93
C CYS A 192 -5.65 -5.04 -9.36
N ARG A 193 -4.60 -4.27 -9.61
CA ARG A 193 -4.12 -3.93 -10.95
C ARG A 193 -2.61 -4.11 -11.01
N MET A 194 -2.16 -5.07 -11.81
CA MET A 194 -0.76 -5.22 -12.18
C MET A 194 -0.53 -4.53 -13.52
N VAL A 195 0.64 -3.95 -13.69
CA VAL A 195 1.01 -3.19 -14.89
C VAL A 195 2.38 -3.63 -15.39
N SER A 196 2.63 -3.44 -16.69
CA SER A 196 3.95 -3.61 -17.30
C SER A 196 4.91 -2.50 -16.85
N TRP A 197 6.21 -2.67 -17.14
CA TRP A 197 7.20 -1.60 -16.94
C TRP A 197 6.83 -0.33 -17.70
N ASP A 198 6.40 -0.45 -18.96
CA ASP A 198 6.06 0.70 -19.80
C ASP A 198 4.92 1.52 -19.19
N THR A 199 3.88 0.85 -18.71
CA THR A 199 2.76 1.51 -18.02
C THR A 199 3.20 2.13 -16.70
N PHE A 200 3.99 1.41 -15.89
CA PHE A 200 4.47 1.92 -14.60
C PHE A 200 5.35 3.17 -14.75
N GLU A 201 6.29 3.14 -15.69
CA GLU A 201 7.18 4.27 -15.99
C GLU A 201 6.41 5.48 -16.54
N SER A 202 5.42 5.22 -17.41
CA SER A 202 4.53 6.26 -17.93
C SER A 202 3.72 6.94 -16.83
N GLU A 203 3.15 6.14 -15.89
CA GLU A 203 2.41 6.64 -14.73
C GLU A 203 3.28 7.57 -13.86
N LEU A 204 4.49 7.16 -13.54
CA LEU A 204 5.43 7.95 -12.73
C LEU A 204 5.82 9.25 -13.44
N THR A 205 6.19 9.16 -14.71
CA THR A 205 6.65 10.29 -15.51
C THR A 205 5.54 11.36 -15.66
N ARG A 206 4.32 10.96 -16.00
CA ARG A 206 3.21 11.92 -16.17
C ARG A 206 2.81 12.60 -14.84
N ASN A 207 3.15 11.99 -13.71
CA ASN A 207 2.92 12.57 -12.39
C ASN A 207 4.15 13.31 -11.82
N GLY A 208 5.15 13.57 -12.65
CA GLY A 208 6.33 14.37 -12.29
C GLY A 208 7.28 13.67 -11.32
N LEU A 209 7.41 12.34 -11.46
CA LEU A 209 8.39 11.52 -10.77
C LEU A 209 9.41 10.97 -11.76
N THR A 210 10.69 11.06 -11.42
CA THR A 210 11.80 10.53 -12.21
C THR A 210 12.36 9.29 -11.55
N ILE A 211 12.41 8.17 -12.28
CA ILE A 211 13.00 6.92 -11.80
C ILE A 211 14.53 7.08 -11.75
N ILE A 212 15.12 6.74 -10.61
CA ILE A 212 16.58 6.68 -10.42
C ILE A 212 17.08 5.25 -10.24
N GLU A 213 16.19 4.31 -9.91
CA GLU A 213 16.47 2.89 -9.84
C GLU A 213 15.20 2.10 -10.07
N LYS A 214 15.27 0.93 -10.69
CA LYS A 214 14.18 -0.03 -10.81
C LYS A 214 14.67 -1.46 -10.79
N GLY A 215 13.82 -2.39 -10.39
CA GLY A 215 14.13 -3.81 -10.39
C GLY A 215 12.96 -4.67 -9.94
N ILE A 216 13.22 -5.95 -9.83
CA ILE A 216 12.28 -6.93 -9.30
C ILE A 216 12.89 -7.54 -8.04
N THR A 217 12.08 -7.68 -6.99
CA THR A 217 12.44 -8.37 -5.76
C THR A 217 11.46 -9.50 -5.47
N SER A 218 11.96 -10.60 -4.91
CA SER A 218 11.18 -11.82 -4.60
C SER A 218 10.95 -12.00 -3.10
N ALA A 219 10.97 -10.92 -2.36
CA ALA A 219 11.24 -10.95 -0.93
C ALA A 219 10.09 -11.34 0.00
N LEU A 220 8.84 -11.51 -0.49
CA LEU A 220 7.69 -11.78 0.37
C LEU A 220 7.02 -13.10 0.03
N PRO A 221 6.66 -13.92 1.04
CA PRO A 221 5.97 -15.19 0.82
C PRO A 221 4.63 -15.06 0.09
N GLU A 222 3.96 -13.90 0.22
CA GLU A 222 2.67 -13.62 -0.40
C GLU A 222 2.76 -13.24 -1.88
N PHE A 223 3.95 -12.89 -2.36
CA PHE A 223 4.17 -12.41 -3.73
C PHE A 223 5.28 -13.19 -4.40
N SER A 224 5.01 -13.73 -5.57
CA SER A 224 6.03 -14.41 -6.39
C SER A 224 7.07 -13.43 -6.91
N SER A 225 6.67 -12.17 -7.14
CA SER A 225 7.53 -11.06 -7.54
C SER A 225 6.91 -9.71 -7.16
N LEU A 226 7.77 -8.75 -6.85
CA LEU A 226 7.41 -7.35 -6.69
C LEU A 226 8.32 -6.52 -7.58
N MET A 227 7.71 -5.71 -8.45
CA MET A 227 8.40 -4.63 -9.14
C MET A 227 8.68 -3.53 -8.12
N TYR A 228 9.87 -2.94 -8.15
CA TYR A 228 10.16 -1.77 -7.35
C TYR A 228 10.80 -0.66 -8.18
N VAL A 229 10.53 0.57 -7.79
CA VAL A 229 11.19 1.76 -8.29
C VAL A 229 11.64 2.63 -7.13
N VAL A 230 12.81 3.25 -7.28
CA VAL A 230 13.20 4.40 -6.47
C VAL A 230 13.06 5.64 -7.35
N VAL A 231 12.34 6.63 -6.86
CA VAL A 231 12.00 7.84 -7.62
C VAL A 231 12.36 9.09 -6.84
N LYS A 232 12.51 10.20 -7.55
CA LYS A 232 12.60 11.57 -7.01
C LYS A 232 11.60 12.47 -7.73
N ALA A 233 11.25 13.60 -7.13
CA ALA A 233 10.48 14.62 -7.83
C ALA A 233 11.28 15.12 -9.06
N SER A 234 10.60 15.20 -10.21
CA SER A 234 11.23 15.79 -11.41
C SER A 234 11.50 17.28 -11.17
N ASN A 235 12.66 17.75 -11.59
CA ASN A 235 12.95 19.17 -11.60
C ASN A 235 11.97 19.84 -12.58
N SER A 236 11.26 20.86 -12.12
CA SER A 236 10.36 21.69 -12.92
C SER A 236 11.15 22.53 -13.90
#